data_b8c03459fc1874b7c96172d2b26e4979
#
_entry.id   b8c03459fc1874b7c96172d2b26e4979
#
_cell.length_a   1.000
_cell.length_b   1.000
_cell.length_c   1.000
_cell.angle_alpha   90.00
_cell.angle_beta   90.00
_cell.angle_gamma   90.00
#
_symmetry.space_group_name_H-M   'P 1'
#
loop_
_entity.id
_entity.type
_entity.pdbx_description
1 polymer ?
#
loop_
_entity_poly.entity_id
_entity_poly.type
_entity_poly.pdbx_seq_one_letter_code
_entity_poly.pdbx_strand_id
1 'polypeptide(L)'
;METLYRTFRLQLENTSTDFVRFLHDRIVWESRLIAILGARGVGKTTLLLQHIKLYDKVEETLFVTADDFYFSTHRLFDLALSFYNAGGKRLYIDEVHKYKGWSTEIKNIYDQIPTLQVVYTGSSILDLEKGGADLSRRK
;
A
#
# COMPACT_ATOMS: atom_id res chain seq x y z
N MET A 1 12.96 9.80 -2.48
CA MET A 1 11.57 9.86 -1.98
C MET A 1 10.74 10.98 -2.58
N GLU A 2 11.37 12.08 -2.94
CA GLU A 2 10.62 13.20 -3.48
C GLU A 2 9.86 12.83 -4.77
N THR A 3 10.50 12.01 -5.61
CA THR A 3 9.86 11.55 -6.84
C THR A 3 8.61 10.71 -6.55
N LEU A 4 8.69 9.88 -5.51
CA LEU A 4 7.54 9.06 -5.11
C LEU A 4 6.37 9.93 -4.65
N TYR A 5 6.65 10.97 -3.88
CA TYR A 5 5.60 11.88 -3.45
C TYR A 5 4.95 12.60 -4.64
N ARG A 6 5.78 13.03 -5.59
CA ARG A 6 5.27 13.71 -6.77
C ARG A 6 4.37 12.79 -7.59
N THR A 7 4.83 11.56 -7.81
CA THR A 7 4.04 10.57 -8.55
C THR A 7 2.70 10.32 -7.86
N PHE A 8 2.74 10.18 -6.54
CA PHE A 8 1.54 9.98 -5.75
C PHE A 8 0.56 11.14 -5.93
N ARG A 9 1.04 12.37 -5.83
CA ARG A 9 0.15 13.53 -5.94
C ARG A 9 -0.48 13.63 -7.33
N LEU A 10 0.29 13.32 -8.37
CA LEU A 10 -0.25 13.33 -9.73
C LEU A 10 -1.32 12.26 -9.90
N GLN A 11 -1.08 11.07 -9.38
CA GLN A 11 -2.07 10.01 -9.45
C GLN A 11 -3.34 10.39 -8.72
N LEU A 12 -3.19 11.03 -7.57
CA LEU A 12 -4.32 11.42 -6.75
C LEU A 12 -5.15 12.48 -7.45
N GLU A 13 -4.50 13.48 -8.07
CA GLU A 13 -5.20 14.52 -8.80
C GLU A 13 -6.00 13.97 -9.98
N ASN A 14 -5.51 12.91 -10.58
CA ASN A 14 -6.16 12.30 -11.75
C ASN A 14 -7.19 11.24 -11.37
N THR A 15 -7.42 11.03 -10.10
CA THR A 15 -8.37 10.02 -9.63
C THR A 15 -9.75 10.65 -9.48
N SER A 16 -10.74 10.06 -10.18
CA SER A 16 -12.12 10.49 -10.04
C SER A 16 -12.77 9.82 -8.85
N THR A 17 -13.58 10.59 -8.12
CA THR A 17 -14.36 10.05 -7.02
C THR A 17 -15.85 10.02 -7.33
N ASP A 18 -16.19 10.25 -8.59
CA ASP A 18 -17.60 10.23 -9.02
C ASP A 18 -18.23 8.84 -8.83
N PHE A 19 -17.41 7.80 -8.92
CA PHE A 19 -17.87 6.44 -8.72
C PHE A 19 -16.93 5.75 -7.75
N VAL A 20 -17.41 5.50 -6.54
CA VAL A 20 -16.61 4.83 -5.51
C VAL A 20 -16.84 3.31 -5.60
N ARG A 21 -15.76 2.56 -5.58
CA ARG A 21 -15.83 1.13 -5.74
C ARG A 21 -16.62 0.47 -4.62
N PHE A 22 -17.44 -0.50 -5.00
CA PHE A 22 -18.27 -1.26 -4.08
C PHE A 22 -17.46 -1.91 -2.95
N LEU A 23 -16.28 -2.45 -3.27
CA LEU A 23 -15.44 -3.12 -2.27
C LEU A 23 -14.98 -2.20 -1.15
N HIS A 24 -15.01 -0.89 -1.37
CA HIS A 24 -14.57 0.05 -0.35
C HIS A 24 -15.29 -0.17 0.98
N ASP A 25 -16.58 -0.41 0.95
CA ASP A 25 -17.37 -0.53 2.15
C ASP A 25 -17.17 -1.87 2.87
N ARG A 26 -16.46 -2.80 2.24
CA ARG A 26 -16.21 -4.11 2.81
C ARG A 26 -14.86 -4.21 3.51
N ILE A 27 -14.07 -3.14 3.49
CA ILE A 27 -12.74 -3.13 4.06
C ILE A 27 -12.75 -2.43 5.40
N VAL A 28 -12.10 -3.04 6.40
CA VAL A 28 -11.95 -2.43 7.72
C VAL A 28 -10.73 -1.56 7.68
N TRP A 29 -10.93 -0.30 7.32
CA TRP A 29 -9.83 0.63 7.06
C TRP A 29 -9.05 1.03 8.31
N GLU A 30 -9.55 0.72 9.50
CA GLU A 30 -8.86 1.06 10.74
C GLU A 30 -7.78 0.06 11.11
N SER A 31 -7.71 -1.08 10.44
CA SER A 31 -6.70 -2.09 10.73
C SER A 31 -5.31 -1.58 10.40
N ARG A 32 -4.33 -1.98 11.22
CA ARG A 32 -2.95 -1.57 11.00
C ARG A 32 -2.34 -2.17 9.74
N LEU A 33 -2.77 -3.37 9.36
CA LEU A 33 -2.27 -4.05 8.19
C LEU A 33 -3.45 -4.57 7.39
N ILE A 34 -3.56 -4.12 6.15
CA ILE A 34 -4.66 -4.50 5.28
C ILE A 34 -4.08 -5.04 3.97
N ALA A 35 -4.50 -6.24 3.61
CA ALA A 35 -4.10 -6.85 2.34
C ALA A 35 -5.32 -6.92 1.43
N ILE A 36 -5.22 -6.30 0.27
CA ILE A 36 -6.29 -6.32 -0.72
C ILE A 36 -5.80 -7.19 -1.88
N LEU A 37 -6.30 -8.41 -1.94
CA LEU A 37 -5.86 -9.41 -2.88
C LEU A 37 -6.94 -9.66 -3.92
N GLY A 38 -6.50 -10.03 -5.12
CA GLY A 38 -7.46 -10.34 -6.16
C GLY A 38 -6.82 -10.37 -7.52
N ALA A 39 -7.62 -10.72 -8.51
CA ALA A 39 -7.15 -10.79 -9.87
C ALA A 39 -6.76 -9.42 -10.37
N ARG A 40 -5.84 -9.43 -11.35
CA ARG A 40 -5.42 -8.22 -12.01
C ARG A 40 -6.61 -7.57 -12.71
N GLY A 41 -6.68 -6.26 -12.66
CA GLY A 41 -7.71 -5.53 -13.39
C GLY A 41 -9.04 -5.36 -12.67
N VAL A 42 -9.11 -5.73 -11.40
CA VAL A 42 -10.36 -5.56 -10.65
C VAL A 42 -10.46 -4.18 -9.97
N GLY A 43 -9.55 -3.27 -10.28
CA GLY A 43 -9.64 -1.90 -9.79
C GLY A 43 -9.06 -1.66 -8.42
N LYS A 44 -8.11 -2.48 -7.97
CA LYS A 44 -7.51 -2.31 -6.66
C LYS A 44 -6.78 -0.98 -6.50
N THR A 45 -6.03 -0.59 -7.52
CA THR A 45 -5.31 0.68 -7.50
C THR A 45 -6.27 1.86 -7.37
N THR A 46 -7.32 1.86 -8.17
CA THR A 46 -8.31 2.92 -8.14
C THR A 46 -9.01 2.97 -6.78
N LEU A 47 -9.30 1.81 -6.20
CA LEU A 47 -9.93 1.73 -4.90
C LEU A 47 -9.10 2.43 -3.83
N LEU A 48 -7.80 2.15 -3.80
CA LEU A 48 -6.91 2.76 -2.82
C LEU A 48 -6.84 4.28 -3.01
N LEU A 49 -6.66 4.72 -4.25
CA LEU A 49 -6.54 6.14 -4.52
C LEU A 49 -7.82 6.91 -4.20
N GLN A 50 -8.98 6.30 -4.46
CA GLN A 50 -10.25 6.92 -4.10
C GLN A 50 -10.39 7.06 -2.60
N HIS A 51 -10.02 6.02 -1.85
CA HIS A 51 -10.08 6.07 -0.40
C HIS A 51 -9.18 7.19 0.15
N ILE A 52 -7.96 7.25 -0.36
CA ILE A 52 -7.03 8.29 0.08
C ILE A 52 -7.60 9.68 -0.18
N LYS A 53 -8.12 9.88 -1.38
CA LYS A 53 -8.62 11.19 -1.78
C LYS A 53 -9.81 11.64 -0.95
N LEU A 54 -10.66 10.70 -0.55
CA LEU A 54 -11.89 11.01 0.18
C LEU A 54 -11.70 11.07 1.69
N TYR A 55 -10.80 10.27 2.25
CA TYR A 55 -10.77 10.07 3.69
C TYR A 55 -9.44 10.32 4.37
N ASP A 56 -8.33 10.28 3.67
CA ASP A 56 -7.02 10.39 4.30
C ASP A 56 -6.47 11.81 4.23
N LYS A 57 -5.57 12.12 5.16
CA LYS A 57 -4.81 13.35 5.11
C LYS A 57 -3.60 13.13 4.21
N VAL A 58 -3.54 13.87 3.11
CA VAL A 58 -2.47 13.70 2.12
C VAL A 58 -1.09 13.90 2.75
N GLU A 59 -0.98 14.81 3.72
CA GLU A 59 0.29 15.13 4.35
C GLU A 59 0.85 13.97 5.16
N GLU A 60 0.00 13.03 5.57
CA GLU A 60 0.40 11.89 6.39
C GLU A 60 0.36 10.58 5.60
N THR A 61 0.16 10.66 4.30
CA THR A 61 -0.09 9.50 3.45
C THR A 61 0.91 9.42 2.32
N LEU A 62 1.29 8.20 1.96
CA LEU A 62 2.10 7.94 0.77
C LEU A 62 1.58 6.69 0.08
N PHE A 63 1.43 6.77 -1.22
CA PHE A 63 1.04 5.65 -2.08
C PHE A 63 2.17 5.39 -3.05
N VAL A 64 2.66 4.17 -3.09
CA VAL A 64 3.73 3.77 -4.01
C VAL A 64 3.33 2.46 -4.67
N THR A 65 3.91 2.19 -5.84
CA THR A 65 3.82 0.86 -6.42
C THR A 65 5.16 0.16 -6.23
N ALA A 66 5.11 -1.11 -5.83
CA ALA A 66 6.33 -1.89 -5.65
C ALA A 66 7.05 -2.12 -6.98
N ASP A 67 6.40 -1.84 -8.10
CA ASP A 67 6.98 -1.95 -9.44
C ASP A 67 7.80 -0.71 -9.80
N ASP A 68 7.81 0.32 -8.97
CA ASP A 68 8.54 1.55 -9.25
C ASP A 68 10.05 1.30 -9.27
N PHE A 69 10.73 1.95 -10.21
CA PHE A 69 12.16 1.83 -10.37
C PHE A 69 12.94 2.18 -9.08
N TYR A 70 12.35 3.02 -8.25
CA TYR A 70 12.95 3.37 -6.97
C TYR A 70 13.36 2.12 -6.17
N PHE A 71 12.54 1.07 -6.23
CA PHE A 71 12.78 -0.14 -5.45
C PHE A 71 13.80 -1.08 -6.08
N SER A 72 14.35 -0.72 -7.23
CA SER A 72 15.50 -1.46 -7.78
C SER A 72 16.77 -1.18 -7.00
N THR A 73 16.83 -0.05 -6.28
CA THR A 73 18.01 0.36 -5.51
C THR A 73 17.71 0.69 -4.05
N HIS A 74 16.45 0.66 -3.63
CA HIS A 74 16.05 0.98 -2.26
C HIS A 74 15.17 -0.12 -1.70
N ARG A 75 15.34 -0.40 -0.42
CA ARG A 75 14.52 -1.41 0.25
C ARG A 75 13.17 -0.82 0.65
N LEU A 76 12.16 -1.68 0.60
CA LEU A 76 10.81 -1.29 0.99
C LEU A 76 10.76 -0.89 2.47
N PHE A 77 11.43 -1.65 3.33
CA PHE A 77 11.49 -1.33 4.75
C PHE A 77 12.10 0.05 4.98
N ASP A 78 13.18 0.35 4.27
CA ASP A 78 13.85 1.63 4.45
C ASP A 78 12.95 2.80 4.04
N LEU A 79 12.18 2.62 2.97
CA LEU A 79 11.22 3.64 2.58
C LEU A 79 10.18 3.85 3.68
N ALA A 80 9.66 2.75 4.21
CA ALA A 80 8.63 2.82 5.24
C ALA A 80 9.15 3.55 6.48
N LEU A 81 10.38 3.24 6.88
CA LEU A 81 10.95 3.87 8.06
C LEU A 81 11.21 5.37 7.83
N SER A 82 11.75 5.71 6.66
CA SER A 82 11.99 7.13 6.33
C SER A 82 10.69 7.91 6.30
N PHE A 83 9.67 7.31 5.70
CA PHE A 83 8.34 7.93 5.63
C PHE A 83 7.77 8.15 7.03
N TYR A 84 7.84 7.13 7.87
CA TYR A 84 7.36 7.23 9.23
C TYR A 84 8.10 8.30 10.02
N ASN A 85 9.41 8.36 9.88
CA ASN A 85 10.23 9.35 10.59
C ASN A 85 9.93 10.77 10.13
N ALA A 86 9.43 10.94 8.92
CA ALA A 86 9.04 12.24 8.40
C ALA A 86 7.61 12.63 8.77
N GLY A 87 6.96 11.84 9.63
CA GLY A 87 5.61 12.14 10.08
C GLY A 87 4.52 11.35 9.37
N GLY A 88 4.90 10.39 8.53
CA GLY A 88 3.93 9.58 7.82
C GLY A 88 3.16 8.64 8.73
N LYS A 89 1.90 8.40 8.42
CA LYS A 89 1.04 7.55 9.22
C LYS A 89 0.41 6.41 8.44
N ARG A 90 0.21 6.58 7.13
CA ARG A 90 -0.43 5.57 6.30
C ARG A 90 0.36 5.35 5.02
N LEU A 91 0.84 4.13 4.83
CA LEU A 91 1.61 3.76 3.65
C LEU A 91 0.82 2.75 2.83
N TYR A 92 0.60 3.07 1.57
CA TYR A 92 -0.10 2.21 0.63
C TYR A 92 0.89 1.68 -0.39
N ILE A 93 0.92 0.35 -0.56
CA ILE A 93 1.88 -0.30 -1.48
C ILE A 93 1.10 -1.12 -2.49
N ASP A 94 1.07 -0.62 -3.72
CA ASP A 94 0.35 -1.29 -4.79
C ASP A 94 1.25 -2.36 -5.43
N GLU A 95 0.63 -3.46 -5.85
CA GLU A 95 1.32 -4.56 -6.55
C GLU A 95 2.56 -5.05 -5.80
N VAL A 96 2.39 -5.33 -4.53
CA VAL A 96 3.50 -5.70 -3.65
C VAL A 96 4.29 -6.90 -4.17
N HIS A 97 3.65 -7.78 -4.94
CA HIS A 97 4.30 -8.98 -5.48
C HIS A 97 5.42 -8.64 -6.46
N LYS A 98 5.48 -7.42 -6.95
CA LYS A 98 6.57 -7.01 -7.85
C LYS A 98 7.88 -6.80 -7.11
N TYR A 99 7.85 -6.75 -5.79
CA TYR A 99 9.05 -6.60 -4.98
C TYR A 99 9.47 -7.97 -4.46
N LYS A 100 10.66 -8.42 -4.85
CA LYS A 100 11.16 -9.73 -4.42
C LYS A 100 11.38 -9.72 -2.92
N GLY A 101 10.83 -10.73 -2.24
CA GLY A 101 10.93 -10.81 -0.79
C GLY A 101 9.94 -9.91 -0.05
N TRP A 102 8.87 -9.52 -0.72
CA TRP A 102 7.92 -8.56 -0.18
C TRP A 102 7.31 -9.01 1.15
N SER A 103 7.03 -10.30 1.32
CA SER A 103 6.35 -10.74 2.53
C SER A 103 7.23 -10.57 3.76
N THR A 104 8.54 -10.80 3.61
CA THR A 104 9.49 -10.56 4.69
C THR A 104 9.58 -9.07 5.03
N GLU A 105 9.61 -8.22 4.00
CA GLU A 105 9.67 -6.78 4.23
C GLU A 105 8.41 -6.28 4.93
N ILE A 106 7.24 -6.73 4.51
CA ILE A 106 5.98 -6.34 5.15
C ILE A 106 5.95 -6.77 6.60
N LYS A 107 6.41 -8.00 6.87
CA LYS A 107 6.46 -8.49 8.24
C LYS A 107 7.36 -7.62 9.11
N ASN A 108 8.53 -7.25 8.57
CA ASN A 108 9.47 -6.40 9.31
C ASN A 108 8.87 -5.02 9.58
N ILE A 109 8.18 -4.46 8.61
CA ILE A 109 7.51 -3.17 8.80
C ILE A 109 6.47 -3.29 9.91
N TYR A 110 5.66 -4.32 9.85
CA TYR A 110 4.60 -4.54 10.83
C TYR A 110 5.17 -4.67 12.24
N ASP A 111 6.25 -5.43 12.37
CA ASP A 111 6.83 -5.74 13.67
C ASP A 111 7.65 -4.58 14.24
N GLN A 112 8.34 -3.83 13.39
CA GLN A 112 9.31 -2.84 13.85
C GLN A 112 8.81 -1.40 13.81
N ILE A 113 7.72 -1.13 13.09
CA ILE A 113 7.12 0.22 13.05
C ILE A 113 5.67 0.09 13.49
N PRO A 114 5.44 -0.05 14.81
CA PRO A 114 4.13 -0.50 15.30
C PRO A 114 2.98 0.46 15.09
N THR A 115 3.22 1.73 14.89
CA THR A 115 2.13 2.68 14.71
C THR A 115 1.87 3.07 13.26
N LEU A 116 2.66 2.54 12.32
CA LEU A 116 2.44 2.82 10.91
C LEU A 116 1.34 1.90 10.38
N GLN A 117 0.36 2.49 9.71
CA GLN A 117 -0.66 1.70 9.03
C GLN A 117 -0.16 1.37 7.63
N VAL A 118 -0.30 0.11 7.23
CA VAL A 118 0.14 -0.35 5.91
C VAL A 118 -1.03 -1.03 5.21
N VAL A 119 -1.28 -0.60 3.97
CA VAL A 119 -2.27 -1.21 3.09
C VAL A 119 -1.53 -1.64 1.84
N TYR A 120 -1.64 -2.90 1.47
CA TYR A 120 -0.99 -3.34 0.25
C TYR A 120 -1.92 -4.14 -0.63
N THR A 121 -1.62 -4.17 -1.94
CA THR A 121 -2.35 -4.98 -2.88
C THR A 121 -1.43 -6.00 -3.52
N GLY A 122 -2.01 -7.09 -4.00
CA GLY A 122 -1.25 -8.11 -4.67
C GLY A 122 -2.15 -9.12 -5.34
N SER A 123 -1.53 -10.04 -6.06
CA SER A 123 -2.23 -11.16 -6.68
C SER A 123 -2.46 -12.24 -5.64
N SER A 124 -3.68 -12.73 -5.54
CA SER A 124 -4.00 -13.79 -4.59
C SER A 124 -3.18 -15.06 -4.86
N ILE A 125 -2.86 -15.32 -6.12
CA ILE A 125 -2.04 -16.48 -6.46
C ILE A 125 -0.64 -16.35 -5.89
N LEU A 126 -0.04 -15.17 -6.08
CA LEU A 126 1.31 -14.91 -5.55
C LEU A 126 1.32 -14.88 -4.04
N ASP A 127 0.25 -14.41 -3.44
CA ASP A 127 0.13 -14.40 -2.00
C ASP A 127 0.23 -15.83 -1.43
N LEU A 128 -0.46 -16.77 -2.06
CA LEU A 128 -0.42 -18.16 -1.62
C LEU A 128 0.97 -18.75 -1.77
N GLU A 129 1.63 -18.47 -2.89
CA GLU A 129 2.95 -19.01 -3.16
C GLU A 129 4.01 -18.48 -2.23
N LYS A 130 3.84 -17.25 -1.76
CA LYS A 130 4.82 -16.60 -0.89
C LYS A 130 4.47 -16.70 0.58
N GLY A 131 3.40 -17.39 0.91
CA GLY A 131 2.97 -17.48 2.29
C GLY A 131 2.36 -16.20 2.82
N GLY A 132 2.00 -15.28 1.95
CA GLY A 132 1.40 -14.02 2.35
C GLY A 132 0.04 -14.18 3.00
N ALA A 133 -0.59 -15.35 2.83
CA ALA A 133 -1.86 -15.62 3.46
C ALA A 133 -1.79 -15.46 4.98
N ASP A 134 -0.65 -15.82 5.57
CA ASP A 134 -0.47 -15.67 7.01
C ASP A 134 -0.47 -14.20 7.41
N LEU A 135 0.16 -13.35 6.61
CA LEU A 135 0.17 -11.92 6.88
C LEU A 135 -1.22 -11.32 6.72
N SER A 136 -1.96 -11.80 5.74
CA SER A 136 -3.31 -11.32 5.51
C SER A 136 -4.20 -11.49 6.74
N ARG A 137 -3.96 -12.51 7.52
CA ARG A 137 -4.76 -12.80 8.69
C ARG A 137 -4.49 -11.86 9.85
N ARG A 138 -3.46 -11.06 9.77
CA ARG A 138 -3.11 -10.11 10.82
C ARG A 138 -3.91 -8.82 10.78
N LYS A 139 -4.68 -8.66 9.75
CA LYS A 139 -5.46 -7.46 9.54
C LYS A 139 -6.39 -7.12 10.72
#